data_db29c5dbc7f8996af7403d3bec192bbf
#
_entry.id   db29c5dbc7f8996af7403d3bec192bbf
#
_cell.length_a   1.000
_cell.length_b   1.000
_cell.length_c   1.000
_cell.angle_alpha   90.00
_cell.angle_beta   90.00
_cell.angle_gamma   90.00
#
_symmetry.space_group_name_H-M   'P 1'
#
loop_
_entity.id
_entity.type
_entity.pdbx_description
1 polymer ?
#
loop_
_entity_poly.entity_id
_entity_poly.type
_entity_poly.pdbx_seq_one_letter_code
_entity_poly.pdbx_strand_id
1 'polypeptide(L)'
;VMDLGNVSSLSAQTSCFGSSEYLTLAEFLVEVGQPVGNVVGYQTDGYYTAADFVSYIPGTNTWGLADGVANYGDGFLTNQPVPGAIKFKDQNGDGVIDEKDKVVLGNTVPTHTGGFNINFNIGGDKWGRFDLAANFTFSFGNKILNLSNMEYTTVTEKTKMRNLVSSMAYNNRYSLFSQEG
;
A
#
# COMPACT_ATOMS: atom_id res chain seq x y z
N VAL A 1 12.56 13.76 20.78
CA VAL A 1 12.42 13.30 19.39
C VAL A 1 13.57 12.37 19.12
N MET A 2 13.29 11.14 18.77
CA MET A 2 14.30 10.17 18.39
C MET A 2 14.38 10.20 16.86
N ASP A 3 15.48 10.69 16.32
CA ASP A 3 15.81 10.60 14.91
C ASP A 3 16.59 9.30 14.70
N LEU A 4 16.04 8.36 13.95
CA LEU A 4 16.70 7.10 13.64
C LEU A 4 17.76 7.25 12.53
N GLY A 5 17.82 8.44 11.91
CA GLY A 5 18.74 8.71 10.80
C GLY A 5 18.47 7.87 9.56
N ASN A 6 19.36 8.01 8.61
CA ASN A 6 19.33 7.24 7.37
C ASN A 6 20.33 6.08 7.41
N VAL A 7 20.09 5.08 6.58
CA VAL A 7 21.02 3.96 6.41
C VAL A 7 22.35 4.46 5.89
N SER A 8 23.44 4.23 6.61
CA SER A 8 24.78 4.69 6.24
C SER A 8 25.50 3.73 5.29
N SER A 9 25.27 2.43 5.45
CA SER A 9 25.86 1.40 4.59
C SER A 9 25.09 0.08 4.64
N LEU A 10 25.16 -0.68 3.58
CA LEU A 10 24.76 -2.09 3.48
C LEU A 10 26.00 -2.90 3.06
N SER A 11 26.16 -4.12 3.58
CA SER A 11 27.43 -4.85 3.50
C SER A 11 27.95 -5.16 2.10
N ALA A 12 27.06 -5.38 1.13
CA ALA A 12 27.45 -5.70 -0.26
C ALA A 12 26.47 -5.19 -1.31
N GLN A 13 25.40 -4.50 -0.90
CA GLN A 13 24.32 -4.06 -1.78
C GLN A 13 24.00 -2.60 -1.48
N THR A 14 23.54 -1.88 -2.50
CA THR A 14 23.06 -0.50 -2.36
C THR A 14 21.63 -0.44 -1.85
N SER A 15 20.88 -1.51 -2.07
CA SER A 15 19.49 -1.66 -1.63
C SER A 15 19.13 -3.11 -1.37
N CYS A 16 18.13 -3.36 -0.56
CA CYS A 16 17.53 -4.68 -0.39
C CYS A 16 16.02 -4.55 -0.22
N PHE A 17 15.30 -5.57 -0.71
CA PHE A 17 13.86 -5.68 -0.57
C PHE A 17 13.52 -6.79 0.40
N GLY A 18 12.55 -6.52 1.27
CA GLY A 18 11.93 -7.52 2.13
C GLY A 18 10.48 -7.74 1.70
N SER A 19 10.04 -8.98 1.72
CA SER A 19 8.63 -9.34 1.51
C SER A 19 8.02 -9.88 2.78
N SER A 20 6.70 -9.73 2.91
CA SER A 20 5.97 -10.42 3.97
C SER A 20 5.66 -11.86 3.57
N GLU A 21 5.31 -12.69 4.58
CA GLU A 21 4.86 -14.08 4.36
C GLU A 21 3.60 -14.16 3.48
N TYR A 22 2.83 -13.09 3.40
CA TYR A 22 1.54 -13.03 2.70
C TYR A 22 1.60 -12.46 1.30
N LEU A 23 2.69 -11.78 0.94
CA LEU A 23 2.87 -11.15 -0.36
C LEU A 23 4.14 -11.67 -1.01
N THR A 24 4.03 -12.05 -2.26
CA THR A 24 5.16 -12.50 -3.08
C THR A 24 5.97 -11.34 -3.66
N LEU A 25 5.42 -10.12 -3.59
CA LEU A 25 6.08 -8.89 -4.04
C LEU A 25 6.86 -8.27 -2.89
N ALA A 26 8.04 -7.76 -3.18
CA ALA A 26 8.85 -7.03 -2.21
C ALA A 26 8.15 -5.73 -1.79
N GLU A 27 7.95 -5.55 -0.49
CA GLU A 27 7.16 -4.46 0.09
C GLU A 27 8.01 -3.42 0.81
N PHE A 28 9.15 -3.85 1.32
CA PHE A 28 10.04 -2.99 2.08
C PHE A 28 11.34 -2.76 1.34
N LEU A 29 11.74 -1.51 1.27
CA LEU A 29 13.02 -1.10 0.69
C LEU A 29 13.93 -0.57 1.80
N VAL A 30 15.13 -1.11 1.86
CA VAL A 30 16.24 -0.56 2.63
C VAL A 30 17.33 -0.14 1.66
N GLU A 31 17.61 1.14 1.60
CA GLU A 31 18.54 1.75 0.67
C GLU A 31 19.48 2.70 1.41
N VAL A 32 20.72 2.73 0.98
CA VAL A 32 21.72 3.65 1.57
C VAL A 32 21.31 5.10 1.30
N GLY A 33 21.33 5.91 2.34
CA GLY A 33 20.90 7.30 2.30
C GLY A 33 19.40 7.53 2.56
N GLN A 34 18.62 6.45 2.69
CA GLN A 34 17.19 6.53 3.00
C GLN A 34 16.88 6.06 4.43
N PRO A 35 15.79 6.53 5.02
CA PRO A 35 15.35 6.04 6.33
C PRO A 35 14.90 4.59 6.25
N VAL A 36 15.13 3.85 7.34
CA VAL A 36 14.64 2.48 7.50
C VAL A 36 13.10 2.49 7.58
N GLY A 37 12.46 1.44 7.04
CA GLY A 37 11.01 1.24 7.14
C GLY A 37 10.21 1.85 5.98
N ASN A 38 10.86 2.18 4.86
CA ASN A 38 10.17 2.57 3.65
C ASN A 38 9.37 1.41 3.08
N VAL A 39 8.09 1.66 2.81
CA VAL A 39 7.20 0.75 2.10
C VAL A 39 7.17 1.17 0.64
N VAL A 40 7.45 0.24 -0.24
CA VAL A 40 7.41 0.45 -1.68
C VAL A 40 6.27 -0.32 -2.31
N GLY A 41 5.78 0.20 -3.40
CA GLY A 41 4.71 -0.43 -4.17
C GLY A 41 4.38 0.39 -5.40
N TYR A 42 3.38 -0.06 -6.13
CA TYR A 42 2.92 0.60 -7.34
C TYR A 42 1.83 1.62 -7.02
N GLN A 43 1.91 2.76 -7.67
CA GLN A 43 0.85 3.77 -7.59
C GLN A 43 -0.26 3.38 -8.56
N THR A 44 -1.50 3.36 -8.09
CA THR A 44 -2.67 3.08 -8.92
C THR A 44 -3.07 4.32 -9.74
N ASP A 45 -3.49 4.09 -10.98
CA ASP A 45 -4.02 5.10 -11.91
C ASP A 45 -5.44 4.72 -12.38
N GLY A 46 -6.25 4.25 -11.46
CA GLY A 46 -7.62 3.82 -11.73
C GLY A 46 -7.73 2.37 -12.20
N TYR A 47 -8.63 2.15 -13.16
CA TYR A 47 -8.91 0.83 -13.73
C TYR A 47 -8.80 0.88 -15.24
N TYR A 48 -8.41 -0.23 -15.85
CA TYR A 48 -8.50 -0.37 -17.30
C TYR A 48 -9.96 -0.35 -17.72
N THR A 49 -10.31 0.59 -18.57
CA THR A 49 -11.64 0.73 -19.16
C THR A 49 -11.70 0.03 -20.52
N ALA A 50 -12.90 -0.14 -21.08
CA ALA A 50 -13.03 -0.70 -22.43
C ALA A 50 -12.35 0.18 -23.49
N ALA A 51 -12.20 1.48 -23.24
CA ALA A 51 -11.54 2.42 -24.16
C ALA A 51 -10.02 2.22 -24.23
N ASP A 52 -9.41 1.60 -23.22
CA ASP A 52 -7.97 1.28 -23.19
C ASP A 52 -7.61 0.08 -24.08
N PHE A 53 -8.60 -0.56 -24.73
CA PHE A 53 -8.40 -1.74 -25.57
C PHE A 53 -8.91 -1.51 -26.98
N VAL A 54 -8.15 -2.00 -27.96
CA VAL A 54 -8.51 -1.89 -29.39
C VAL A 54 -9.00 -3.21 -30.00
N SER A 55 -8.68 -4.33 -29.39
CA SER A 55 -9.02 -5.66 -29.90
C SER A 55 -9.23 -6.69 -28.82
N TYR A 56 -10.00 -7.73 -29.16
CA TYR A 56 -10.18 -8.91 -28.34
C TYR A 56 -10.09 -10.16 -29.21
N ILE A 57 -9.27 -11.09 -28.82
CA ILE A 57 -9.06 -12.37 -29.52
C ILE A 57 -9.72 -13.50 -28.72
N PRO A 58 -10.90 -13.97 -29.10
CA PRO A 58 -11.68 -14.92 -28.32
C PRO A 58 -10.98 -16.27 -28.08
N GLY A 59 -10.17 -16.73 -29.03
CA GLY A 59 -9.48 -18.03 -28.96
C GLY A 59 -8.42 -18.11 -27.87
N THR A 60 -7.75 -17.00 -27.58
CA THR A 60 -6.71 -16.90 -26.57
C THR A 60 -7.15 -16.09 -25.36
N ASN A 61 -8.33 -15.52 -25.39
CA ASN A 61 -8.85 -14.61 -24.37
C ASN A 61 -7.90 -13.42 -24.11
N THR A 62 -7.28 -12.91 -25.18
CA THR A 62 -6.27 -11.86 -25.14
C THR A 62 -6.88 -10.53 -25.54
N TRP A 63 -6.57 -9.49 -24.79
CA TRP A 63 -6.97 -8.12 -25.06
C TRP A 63 -5.79 -7.33 -25.61
N GLY A 64 -5.97 -6.66 -26.74
CA GLY A 64 -4.97 -5.75 -27.30
C GLY A 64 -5.16 -4.35 -26.73
N LEU A 65 -4.10 -3.81 -26.13
CA LEU A 65 -4.09 -2.47 -25.58
C LEU A 65 -4.05 -1.40 -26.68
N ALA A 66 -4.62 -0.25 -26.38
CA ALA A 66 -4.51 0.92 -27.24
C ALA A 66 -3.10 1.55 -27.14
N ASP A 67 -2.72 2.30 -28.15
CA ASP A 67 -1.44 3.00 -28.17
C ASP A 67 -1.32 3.96 -26.98
N GLY A 68 -0.18 3.92 -26.31
CA GLY A 68 0.10 4.75 -25.14
C GLY A 68 -0.46 4.24 -23.81
N VAL A 69 -1.09 3.06 -23.80
CA VAL A 69 -1.52 2.40 -22.55
C VAL A 69 -0.45 1.44 -22.11
N ALA A 70 0.06 1.63 -20.89
CA ALA A 70 1.09 0.77 -20.32
C ALA A 70 0.59 -0.66 -20.13
N ASN A 71 1.43 -1.62 -20.51
CA ASN A 71 1.18 -3.05 -20.33
C ASN A 71 1.84 -3.55 -19.06
N TYR A 72 1.43 -4.72 -18.57
CA TYR A 72 2.17 -5.40 -17.51
C TYR A 72 3.45 -6.03 -18.07
N GLY A 73 4.56 -5.82 -17.37
CA GLY A 73 5.84 -6.43 -17.71
C GLY A 73 5.88 -7.94 -17.42
N ASP A 74 6.84 -8.61 -18.02
CA ASP A 74 7.05 -10.03 -17.82
C ASP A 74 7.31 -10.36 -16.35
N GLY A 75 6.50 -11.26 -15.80
CA GLY A 75 6.61 -11.68 -14.41
C GLY A 75 5.98 -10.72 -13.37
N PHE A 76 5.45 -9.58 -13.79
CA PHE A 76 4.79 -8.63 -12.89
C PHE A 76 3.47 -9.16 -12.33
N LEU A 77 2.60 -9.61 -13.21
CA LEU A 77 1.35 -10.31 -12.89
C LEU A 77 1.18 -11.46 -13.89
N THR A 78 0.62 -12.56 -13.42
CA THR A 78 0.43 -13.77 -14.23
C THR A 78 -0.59 -13.59 -15.35
N ASN A 79 -1.36 -12.51 -15.33
CA ASN A 79 -2.43 -12.22 -16.27
C ASN A 79 -2.16 -10.91 -17.01
N GLN A 80 -2.52 -10.88 -18.28
CA GLN A 80 -2.54 -9.65 -19.06
C GLN A 80 -3.60 -8.67 -18.53
N PRO A 81 -3.45 -7.37 -18.78
CA PRO A 81 -4.48 -6.39 -18.48
C PRO A 81 -5.81 -6.78 -19.14
N VAL A 82 -6.88 -6.69 -18.36
CA VAL A 82 -8.25 -6.92 -18.83
C VAL A 82 -9.13 -5.75 -18.39
N PRO A 83 -10.23 -5.47 -19.05
CA PRO A 83 -11.17 -4.44 -18.60
C PRO A 83 -11.59 -4.67 -17.15
N GLY A 84 -11.46 -3.63 -16.31
CA GLY A 84 -11.72 -3.71 -14.86
C GLY A 84 -10.53 -4.12 -14.01
N ALA A 85 -9.39 -4.49 -14.58
CA ALA A 85 -8.17 -4.68 -13.83
C ALA A 85 -7.63 -3.33 -13.32
N ILE A 86 -6.88 -3.37 -12.22
CA ILE A 86 -6.24 -2.16 -11.67
C ILE A 86 -5.19 -1.67 -12.67
N LYS A 87 -5.26 -0.40 -13.04
CA LYS A 87 -4.25 0.28 -13.84
C LYS A 87 -3.20 0.87 -12.90
N PHE A 88 -1.94 0.57 -13.15
CA PHE A 88 -0.82 1.16 -12.42
C PHE A 88 -0.19 2.26 -13.25
N LYS A 89 0.37 3.23 -12.54
CA LYS A 89 1.04 4.36 -13.17
C LYS A 89 2.45 3.95 -13.60
N ASP A 90 2.72 4.10 -14.87
CA ASP A 90 4.06 4.03 -15.43
C ASP A 90 4.85 5.27 -14.97
N GLN A 91 5.85 5.07 -14.13
CA GLN A 91 6.60 6.17 -13.52
C GLN A 91 7.76 6.62 -14.40
N ASN A 92 8.32 5.71 -15.18
CA ASN A 92 9.45 5.97 -16.04
C ASN A 92 9.06 6.32 -17.48
N GLY A 93 7.80 6.03 -17.89
CA GLY A 93 7.26 6.34 -19.21
C GLY A 93 7.71 5.38 -20.32
N ASP A 94 8.14 4.17 -19.97
CA ASP A 94 8.60 3.18 -20.97
C ASP A 94 7.47 2.32 -21.55
N GLY A 95 6.24 2.49 -21.06
CA GLY A 95 5.05 1.78 -21.51
C GLY A 95 4.88 0.38 -20.92
N VAL A 96 5.70 0.01 -19.95
CA VAL A 96 5.69 -1.30 -19.30
C VAL A 96 5.71 -1.14 -17.78
N ILE A 97 4.75 -1.72 -17.09
CA ILE A 97 4.73 -1.71 -15.62
C ILE A 97 5.63 -2.83 -15.10
N ASP A 98 6.76 -2.44 -14.55
CA ASP A 98 7.75 -3.37 -14.00
C ASP A 98 8.26 -2.92 -12.61
N GLU A 99 9.31 -3.55 -12.11
CA GLU A 99 9.89 -3.21 -10.82
C GLU A 99 10.43 -1.78 -10.70
N LYS A 100 10.74 -1.14 -11.83
CA LYS A 100 11.24 0.24 -11.85
C LYS A 100 10.15 1.28 -11.60
N ASP A 101 8.88 0.88 -11.71
CA ASP A 101 7.73 1.73 -11.42
C ASP A 101 7.32 1.73 -9.94
N LYS A 102 8.04 0.95 -9.12
CA LYS A 102 7.84 0.97 -7.68
C LYS A 102 8.26 2.32 -7.09
N VAL A 103 7.40 2.89 -6.27
CA VAL A 103 7.65 4.15 -5.56
C VAL A 103 7.53 3.96 -4.06
N VAL A 104 8.17 4.82 -3.29
CA VAL A 104 8.00 4.84 -1.83
C VAL A 104 6.60 5.37 -1.51
N LEU A 105 5.73 4.50 -1.04
CA LEU A 105 4.35 4.84 -0.64
C LEU A 105 4.30 5.49 0.74
N GLY A 106 5.29 5.25 1.57
CA GLY A 106 5.41 5.83 2.90
C GLY A 106 6.43 5.12 3.77
N ASN A 107 6.54 5.59 5.01
CA ASN A 107 7.43 4.99 6.00
C ASN A 107 6.62 4.47 7.18
N THR A 108 6.97 3.29 7.68
CA THR A 108 6.31 2.66 8.84
C THR A 108 6.82 3.20 10.17
N VAL A 109 8.00 3.79 10.17
CA VAL A 109 8.59 4.39 11.38
C VAL A 109 7.99 5.78 11.59
N PRO A 110 7.45 6.08 12.78
CA PRO A 110 6.91 7.40 13.06
C PRO A 110 8.01 8.46 13.04
N THR A 111 7.71 9.58 12.42
CA THR A 111 8.63 10.73 12.38
C THR A 111 8.67 11.48 13.70
N HIS A 112 7.58 11.41 14.46
CA HIS A 112 7.49 12.10 15.74
C HIS A 112 6.87 11.18 16.78
N THR A 113 7.56 11.05 17.90
CA THR A 113 7.07 10.37 19.09
C THR A 113 7.31 11.27 20.30
N GLY A 114 6.41 11.27 21.24
CA GLY A 114 6.55 12.06 22.43
C GLY A 114 5.51 11.70 23.49
N GLY A 115 5.65 12.34 24.63
CA GLY A 115 4.69 12.21 25.70
C GLY A 115 4.76 13.40 26.63
N PHE A 116 3.68 13.64 27.33
CA PHE A 116 3.63 14.61 28.41
C PHE A 116 2.79 14.07 29.57
N ASN A 117 3.17 14.47 30.76
CA ASN A 117 2.50 14.08 31.99
C ASN A 117 1.91 15.32 32.65
N ILE A 118 0.66 15.22 33.05
CA ILE A 118 -0.02 16.24 33.85
C ILE A 118 -0.31 15.62 35.20
N ASN A 119 0.27 16.23 36.27
CA ASN A 119 -0.04 15.85 37.64
C ASN A 119 -0.73 17.03 38.32
N PHE A 120 -1.86 16.74 38.88
CA PHE A 120 -2.69 17.75 39.53
C PHE A 120 -3.03 17.30 40.94
N ASN A 121 -2.60 18.08 41.92
CA ASN A 121 -2.87 17.80 43.34
C ASN A 121 -3.74 18.91 43.88
N ILE A 122 -4.96 18.59 44.27
CA ILE A 122 -5.88 19.57 44.90
C ILE A 122 -6.30 18.99 46.24
N GLY A 123 -6.25 19.83 47.25
CA GLY A 123 -6.82 19.50 48.55
C GLY A 123 -6.06 20.06 49.72
N GLY A 124 -6.58 19.91 50.90
CA GLY A 124 -6.05 20.34 52.16
C GLY A 124 -6.65 19.60 53.33
N ASP A 125 -6.21 19.86 54.53
CA ASP A 125 -6.55 19.09 55.73
C ASP A 125 -8.04 19.05 56.07
N LYS A 126 -8.86 19.98 55.48
CA LYS A 126 -10.31 20.04 55.75
C LYS A 126 -11.21 19.39 54.74
N TRP A 127 -10.72 19.17 53.48
CA TRP A 127 -11.56 18.74 52.32
C TRP A 127 -11.08 17.43 51.69
N GLY A 128 -10.03 16.86 52.23
CA GLY A 128 -9.39 15.71 51.60
C GLY A 128 -8.45 16.10 50.48
N ARG A 129 -7.66 15.17 49.99
CA ARG A 129 -6.69 15.34 48.93
C ARG A 129 -7.14 14.59 47.69
N PHE A 130 -7.12 15.26 46.55
CA PHE A 130 -7.34 14.66 45.22
C PHE A 130 -6.06 14.75 44.42
N ASP A 131 -5.57 13.61 44.00
CA ASP A 131 -4.41 13.49 43.13
C ASP A 131 -4.88 12.96 41.78
N LEU A 132 -4.69 13.73 40.71
CA LEU A 132 -4.98 13.35 39.34
C LEU A 132 -3.66 13.30 38.57
N ALA A 133 -3.37 12.12 37.99
CA ALA A 133 -2.25 11.93 37.08
C ALA A 133 -2.77 11.52 35.71
N ALA A 134 -2.42 12.28 34.67
CA ALA A 134 -2.73 11.95 33.30
C ALA A 134 -1.45 11.87 32.48
N ASN A 135 -1.20 10.70 31.90
CA ASN A 135 -0.05 10.44 31.05
C ASN A 135 -0.51 10.34 29.60
N PHE A 136 0.05 11.16 28.74
CA PHE A 136 -0.24 11.16 27.32
C PHE A 136 1.00 10.74 26.55
N THR A 137 0.84 9.77 25.64
CA THR A 137 1.84 9.41 24.67
C THR A 137 1.27 9.57 23.27
N PHE A 138 2.07 10.06 22.35
CA PHE A 138 1.66 10.24 20.97
C PHE A 138 2.76 9.78 20.01
N SER A 139 2.30 9.32 18.85
CA SER A 139 3.16 8.90 17.76
C SER A 139 2.43 9.24 16.45
N PHE A 140 3.11 9.93 15.54
CA PHE A 140 2.51 10.29 14.26
C PHE A 140 3.55 10.39 13.14
N GLY A 141 3.05 10.46 11.89
CA GLY A 141 3.87 10.55 10.68
C GLY A 141 4.27 9.18 10.11
N ASN A 142 3.82 8.08 10.69
CA ASN A 142 3.99 6.75 10.12
C ASN A 142 2.79 6.33 9.27
N LYS A 143 3.03 5.42 8.34
CA LYS A 143 2.00 4.72 7.58
C LYS A 143 1.99 3.25 7.96
N ILE A 144 0.81 2.66 8.01
CA ILE A 144 0.64 1.25 8.34
C ILE A 144 0.15 0.53 7.09
N LEU A 145 0.86 -0.53 6.69
CA LEU A 145 0.41 -1.43 5.65
C LEU A 145 -0.67 -2.35 6.20
N ASN A 146 -1.90 -2.20 5.71
CA ASN A 146 -3.03 -2.99 6.14
C ASN A 146 -3.17 -4.27 5.32
N LEU A 147 -2.41 -5.29 5.65
CA LEU A 147 -2.42 -6.59 4.98
C LEU A 147 -3.78 -7.30 5.11
N SER A 148 -4.45 -7.16 6.24
CA SER A 148 -5.78 -7.75 6.44
C SER A 148 -6.79 -7.21 5.44
N ASN A 149 -6.75 -5.90 5.16
CA ASN A 149 -7.63 -5.32 4.15
C ASN A 149 -7.34 -5.90 2.75
N MET A 150 -6.07 -6.07 2.40
CA MET A 150 -5.68 -6.69 1.12
C MET A 150 -6.18 -8.13 1.03
N GLU A 151 -6.05 -8.90 2.09
CA GLU A 151 -6.49 -10.29 2.14
C GLU A 151 -8.02 -10.44 1.99
N TYR A 152 -8.80 -9.59 2.64
CA TYR A 152 -10.27 -9.64 2.60
C TYR A 152 -10.89 -8.91 1.39
N THR A 153 -10.11 -8.21 0.59
CA THR A 153 -10.57 -7.63 -0.68
C THR A 153 -10.27 -8.52 -1.88
N THR A 154 -9.41 -9.53 -1.74
CA THR A 154 -9.01 -10.41 -2.84
C THR A 154 -9.94 -11.61 -2.96
N VAL A 155 -10.55 -11.80 -4.13
CA VAL A 155 -11.52 -12.88 -4.43
C VAL A 155 -10.89 -14.02 -5.26
N THR A 156 -9.62 -13.93 -5.59
CA THR A 156 -8.96 -14.78 -6.59
C THR A 156 -8.71 -16.22 -6.15
N GLU A 157 -8.70 -16.50 -4.86
CA GLU A 157 -8.48 -17.86 -4.38
C GLU A 157 -9.80 -18.64 -4.23
N LYS A 158 -10.12 -19.49 -5.20
CA LYS A 158 -11.30 -20.36 -5.21
C LYS A 158 -11.39 -21.34 -4.03
N THR A 159 -10.29 -21.55 -3.31
CA THR A 159 -10.15 -22.54 -2.25
C THR A 159 -10.35 -22.00 -0.84
N LYS A 160 -10.32 -20.69 -0.65
CA LYS A 160 -10.48 -20.09 0.67
C LYS A 160 -11.83 -19.37 0.76
N MET A 161 -12.76 -19.95 1.50
CA MET A 161 -14.01 -19.26 1.87
C MET A 161 -13.69 -18.18 2.90
N ARG A 162 -13.76 -16.92 2.50
CA ARG A 162 -13.53 -15.78 3.37
C ARG A 162 -14.70 -14.79 3.30
N ASN A 163 -14.96 -14.13 4.41
CA ASN A 163 -15.85 -12.99 4.41
C ASN A 163 -15.15 -11.81 3.73
N LEU A 164 -15.83 -11.16 2.80
CA LEU A 164 -15.33 -9.96 2.15
C LEU A 164 -15.70 -8.71 2.97
N VAL A 165 -14.86 -7.69 2.90
CA VAL A 165 -15.19 -6.39 3.48
C VAL A 165 -16.36 -5.74 2.73
N SER A 166 -17.14 -4.91 3.41
CA SER A 166 -18.34 -4.27 2.83
C SER A 166 -18.05 -3.40 1.60
N SER A 167 -16.82 -2.87 1.48
CA SER A 167 -16.40 -2.14 0.29
C SER A 167 -16.36 -3.00 -0.98
N MET A 168 -16.31 -4.33 -0.83
CA MET A 168 -16.38 -5.30 -1.93
C MET A 168 -17.81 -5.76 -2.24
N ALA A 169 -18.82 -5.07 -1.73
CA ALA A 169 -20.21 -5.32 -2.09
C ALA A 169 -20.42 -5.24 -3.61
N TYR A 170 -21.37 -6.00 -4.11
CA TYR A 170 -21.63 -6.12 -5.56
C TYR A 170 -21.74 -4.77 -6.27
N ASN A 171 -22.37 -3.79 -5.64
CA ASN A 171 -22.60 -2.46 -6.20
C ASN A 171 -21.30 -1.61 -6.32
N ASN A 172 -20.24 -2.00 -5.62
CA ASN A 172 -18.97 -1.28 -5.61
C ASN A 172 -17.90 -1.93 -6.49
N ARG A 173 -18.28 -2.99 -7.23
CA ARG A 173 -17.34 -3.67 -8.12
C ARG A 173 -17.44 -3.10 -9.52
N TYR A 174 -16.30 -3.04 -10.18
CA TYR A 174 -16.27 -2.76 -11.61
C TYR A 174 -17.09 -3.82 -12.37
N SER A 175 -17.92 -3.38 -13.26
CA SER A 175 -18.69 -4.23 -14.17
C SER A 175 -18.61 -3.63 -15.57
N LEU A 176 -18.42 -4.47 -16.57
CA LEU A 176 -18.45 -4.05 -17.98
C LEU A 176 -19.77 -3.36 -18.37
N PHE A 177 -20.84 -3.61 -17.62
CA PHE A 177 -22.16 -3.05 -17.84
C PHE A 177 -22.48 -1.82 -16.99
N SER A 178 -21.63 -1.49 -16.01
CA SER A 178 -21.78 -0.33 -15.13
C SER A 178 -20.64 0.67 -15.35
N GLN A 179 -20.45 1.10 -16.58
CA GLN A 179 -19.47 2.15 -16.90
C GLN A 179 -19.95 3.56 -16.51
N GLU A 180 -21.14 3.68 -15.93
CA GLU A 180 -21.65 4.92 -15.37
C GLU A 180 -21.50 4.86 -13.84
N GLY A 181 -20.41 5.42 -13.34
CA GLY A 181 -20.15 5.66 -11.93
C GLY A 181 -19.65 7.06 -11.73
#